data_b07afb43b72f4b307c61baef2942d2bd
#
_entry.id   b07afb43b72f4b307c61baef2942d2bd
#
_cell.length_a   1.000
_cell.length_b   1.000
_cell.length_c   1.000
_cell.angle_alpha   90.00
_cell.angle_beta   90.00
_cell.angle_gamma   90.00
#
_symmetry.space_group_name_H-M   'P 1'
#
loop_
_entity.id
_entity.type
_entity.pdbx_description
1 polymer ?
#
loop_
_entity_poly.entity_id
_entity_poly.type
_entity_poly.pdbx_seq_one_letter_code
_entity_poly.pdbx_strand_id
1 'polypeptide(L)'
;MVGIPAECASVLSDYVQEELDLSGIGRVMAVTPNDEVNALTMQEFSSIFGRQNIYRMPPWDYKKGRRSSEGGHAAGRWICHPRVTHNLMRQQVRDGGTFKVTRISDEFTYEQFIERNGMNCILFFTVDTNDNLNINTTENPLKVKAGDTIVAFVPGSELGFDPNVIEEH
;
A
#
# COMPACT_ATOMS: atom_id res chain seq x y z
N MET A 1 -13.02 -21.59 -3.52
CA MET A 1 -11.93 -20.68 -3.11
C MET A 1 -10.98 -20.60 -4.30
N VAL A 2 -10.88 -19.46 -4.96
CA VAL A 2 -9.88 -19.26 -6.01
C VAL A 2 -8.54 -19.07 -5.28
N GLY A 3 -7.62 -20.02 -5.44
CA GLY A 3 -6.29 -19.91 -4.86
C GLY A 3 -5.52 -18.77 -5.54
N ILE A 4 -4.92 -17.88 -4.75
CA ILE A 4 -3.96 -16.89 -5.28
C ILE A 4 -2.67 -17.65 -5.60
N PRO A 5 -2.13 -17.58 -6.83
CA PRO A 5 -0.84 -18.18 -7.13
C PRO A 5 0.23 -17.61 -6.18
N ALA A 6 1.05 -18.48 -5.60
CA ALA A 6 2.11 -18.10 -4.68
C ALA A 6 3.38 -18.87 -5.03
N GLU A 7 4.50 -18.15 -5.14
CA GLU A 7 5.81 -18.69 -5.42
C GLU A 7 6.77 -18.29 -4.30
N CYS A 8 7.63 -19.23 -3.88
CA CYS A 8 8.63 -18.98 -2.85
C CYS A 8 10.02 -18.89 -3.50
N ALA A 9 10.38 -17.68 -3.90
CA ALA A 9 11.66 -17.41 -4.55
C ALA A 9 12.23 -16.05 -4.11
N SER A 10 13.54 -15.88 -4.26
CA SER A 10 14.15 -14.55 -4.11
C SER A 10 13.74 -13.67 -5.30
N VAL A 11 13.23 -12.48 -5.02
CA VAL A 11 12.85 -11.52 -6.06
C VAL A 11 14.04 -11.11 -6.94
N LEU A 12 15.26 -11.30 -6.46
CA LEU A 12 16.51 -10.98 -7.18
C LEU A 12 17.15 -12.21 -7.85
N SER A 13 16.46 -13.37 -7.88
CA SER A 13 16.97 -14.56 -8.54
C SER A 13 16.73 -14.49 -10.05
N ASP A 14 17.64 -15.10 -10.81
CA ASP A 14 17.49 -15.23 -12.27
C ASP A 14 16.16 -15.90 -12.63
N TYR A 15 15.70 -16.86 -11.84
CA TYR A 15 14.39 -17.50 -12.00
C TYR A 15 13.23 -16.49 -12.02
N VAL A 16 13.20 -15.53 -11.09
CA VAL A 16 12.13 -14.53 -11.03
C VAL A 16 12.24 -13.53 -12.16
N GLN A 17 13.46 -13.22 -12.60
CA GLN A 17 13.72 -12.23 -13.64
C GLN A 17 13.49 -12.78 -15.05
N GLU A 18 13.82 -14.05 -15.28
CA GLU A 18 13.86 -14.62 -16.63
C GLU A 18 12.81 -15.72 -16.87
N GLU A 19 12.42 -16.48 -15.84
CA GLU A 19 11.56 -17.65 -16.01
C GLU A 19 10.13 -17.46 -15.47
N LEU A 20 9.92 -16.55 -14.48
CA LEU A 20 8.61 -16.37 -13.90
C LEU A 20 7.68 -15.68 -14.89
N ASP A 21 6.55 -16.33 -15.22
CA ASP A 21 5.53 -15.73 -16.06
C ASP A 21 4.81 -14.61 -15.33
N LEU A 22 5.14 -13.37 -15.69
CA LEU A 22 4.54 -12.15 -15.17
C LEU A 22 3.40 -11.63 -16.05
N SER A 23 2.96 -12.41 -17.06
CA SER A 23 1.88 -12.03 -17.97
C SER A 23 0.57 -11.76 -17.20
N GLY A 24 -0.07 -10.65 -17.52
CA GLY A 24 -1.30 -10.23 -16.85
C GLY A 24 -1.09 -9.51 -15.51
N ILE A 25 0.14 -9.44 -15.00
CA ILE A 25 0.45 -8.64 -13.82
C ILE A 25 0.67 -7.18 -14.25
N GLY A 26 -0.18 -6.28 -13.76
CA GLY A 26 -0.10 -4.86 -14.11
C GLY A 26 0.63 -3.99 -13.08
N ARG A 27 0.86 -4.50 -11.86
CA ARG A 27 1.43 -3.73 -10.75
C ARG A 27 2.28 -4.60 -9.84
N VAL A 28 3.29 -4.00 -9.22
CA VAL A 28 4.17 -4.66 -8.22
C VAL A 28 4.10 -3.89 -6.91
N MET A 29 3.98 -4.63 -5.80
CA MET A 29 3.99 -4.08 -4.45
C MET A 29 5.03 -4.80 -3.60
N ALA A 30 6.09 -4.09 -3.21
CA ALA A 30 7.10 -4.61 -2.28
C ALA A 30 6.69 -4.27 -0.83
N VAL A 31 6.21 -5.28 -0.13
CA VAL A 31 5.65 -5.16 1.22
C VAL A 31 6.33 -6.12 2.20
N THR A 32 7.64 -6.32 2.05
CA THR A 32 8.43 -7.18 2.93
C THR A 32 8.94 -6.41 4.16
N PRO A 33 9.38 -7.09 5.23
CA PRO A 33 10.01 -6.43 6.37
C PRO A 33 11.42 -5.89 6.09
N ASN A 34 11.98 -6.17 4.91
CA ASN A 34 13.33 -5.76 4.54
C ASN A 34 13.27 -4.59 3.54
N ASP A 35 13.62 -3.39 4.04
CA ASP A 35 13.55 -2.16 3.24
C ASP A 35 14.53 -2.15 2.06
N GLU A 36 15.69 -2.82 2.19
CA GLU A 36 16.68 -2.94 1.11
C GLU A 36 16.13 -3.84 -0.02
N VAL A 37 15.53 -4.99 0.34
CA VAL A 37 14.88 -5.87 -0.64
C VAL A 37 13.73 -5.14 -1.33
N ASN A 38 12.93 -4.37 -0.58
CA ASN A 38 11.85 -3.57 -1.16
C ASN A 38 12.40 -2.54 -2.16
N ALA A 39 13.50 -1.87 -1.83
CA ALA A 39 14.13 -0.88 -2.70
C ALA A 39 14.73 -1.52 -3.97
N LEU A 40 15.42 -2.64 -3.84
CA LEU A 40 15.98 -3.39 -4.97
C LEU A 40 14.88 -3.94 -5.89
N THR A 41 13.79 -4.45 -5.32
CA THR A 41 12.60 -4.87 -6.09
C THR A 41 12.08 -3.72 -6.96
N MET A 42 12.02 -2.51 -6.41
CA MET A 42 11.57 -1.33 -7.18
C MET A 42 12.52 -1.02 -8.33
N GLN A 43 13.82 -1.14 -8.12
CA GLN A 43 14.82 -0.91 -9.16
C GLN A 43 14.69 -1.93 -10.30
N GLU A 44 14.67 -3.22 -9.97
CA GLU A 44 14.60 -4.31 -10.94
C GLU A 44 13.32 -4.27 -11.78
N PHE A 45 12.18 -4.12 -11.13
CA PHE A 45 10.89 -4.16 -11.82
C PHE A 45 10.45 -2.84 -12.46
N SER A 46 11.19 -1.74 -12.27
CA SER A 46 10.84 -0.44 -12.85
C SER A 46 10.87 -0.41 -14.38
N SER A 47 11.74 -1.20 -14.99
CA SER A 47 11.86 -1.32 -16.44
C SER A 47 10.72 -2.13 -17.06
N ILE A 48 10.18 -3.10 -16.31
CA ILE A 48 9.12 -4.02 -16.77
C ILE A 48 7.74 -3.38 -16.60
N PHE A 49 7.44 -2.85 -15.41
CA PHE A 49 6.11 -2.36 -15.07
C PHE A 49 5.94 -0.84 -15.21
N GLY A 50 7.03 -0.11 -15.36
CA GLY A 50 7.03 1.35 -15.30
C GLY A 50 6.88 1.87 -13.85
N ARG A 51 7.50 3.01 -13.57
CA ARG A 51 7.53 3.61 -12.21
C ARG A 51 6.15 3.91 -11.61
N GLN A 52 5.17 4.19 -12.45
CA GLN A 52 3.80 4.48 -12.02
C GLN A 52 3.05 3.26 -11.48
N ASN A 53 3.54 2.06 -11.77
CA ASN A 53 2.91 0.79 -11.41
C ASN A 53 3.68 0.01 -10.33
N ILE A 54 4.70 0.61 -9.73
CA ILE A 54 5.48 0.01 -8.66
C ILE A 54 5.29 0.76 -7.35
N TYR A 55 5.06 0.00 -6.29
CA TYR A 55 4.70 0.49 -4.96
C TYR A 55 5.49 -0.23 -3.89
N ARG A 56 5.79 0.45 -2.79
CA ARG A 56 6.45 -0.16 -1.64
C ARG A 56 5.91 0.38 -0.31
N MET A 57 6.09 -0.39 0.76
CA MET A 57 5.91 0.14 2.11
C MET A 57 6.97 1.20 2.41
N PRO A 58 6.62 2.25 3.17
CA PRO A 58 7.61 3.18 3.72
C PRO A 58 8.61 2.43 4.62
N PRO A 59 9.90 2.84 4.63
CA PRO A 59 10.91 2.24 5.49
C PRO A 59 10.62 2.49 6.97
N TRP A 60 11.10 1.58 7.84
CA TRP A 60 10.82 1.66 9.28
C TRP A 60 11.44 2.89 9.96
N ASP A 61 12.55 3.39 9.42
CA ASP A 61 13.30 4.53 9.95
C ASP A 61 12.95 5.85 9.26
N TYR A 62 11.76 5.92 8.66
CA TYR A 62 11.29 7.15 8.02
C TYR A 62 11.44 8.33 8.99
N LYS A 63 12.51 9.12 8.80
CA LYS A 63 12.73 10.37 9.51
C LYS A 63 12.24 11.52 8.66
N LYS A 64 11.36 12.32 9.24
CA LYS A 64 10.88 13.58 8.69
C LYS A 64 12.02 14.35 8.00
N GLY A 65 11.90 14.63 6.71
CA GLY A 65 12.87 15.42 5.94
C GLY A 65 14.05 14.67 5.33
N ARG A 66 14.26 13.40 5.66
CA ARG A 66 15.17 12.56 4.89
C ARG A 66 14.40 12.02 3.67
N ARG A 67 14.23 12.83 2.64
CA ARG A 67 14.22 12.30 1.28
C ARG A 67 15.49 11.50 1.19
N SER A 68 15.38 10.18 1.11
CA SER A 68 16.54 9.32 1.00
C SER A 68 17.44 9.91 -0.07
N SER A 69 18.63 10.36 0.34
CA SER A 69 19.69 10.85 -0.55
C SER A 69 20.27 9.70 -1.39
N GLU A 70 19.71 8.52 -1.27
CA GLU A 70 19.98 7.38 -2.12
C GLU A 70 19.24 7.59 -3.44
N GLY A 71 19.95 8.23 -4.38
CA GLY A 71 19.65 8.29 -5.80
C GLY A 71 18.18 8.63 -6.11
N GLY A 72 17.81 9.89 -6.02
CA GLY A 72 16.46 10.33 -6.32
C GLY A 72 16.02 9.92 -7.71
N HIS A 73 15.46 8.74 -7.86
CA HIS A 73 14.63 8.31 -8.99
C HIS A 73 14.29 6.80 -8.94
N ALA A 74 14.87 6.02 -8.03
CA ALA A 74 14.67 4.56 -7.98
C ALA A 74 13.53 4.11 -7.03
N ALA A 75 12.96 5.00 -6.23
CA ALA A 75 11.99 4.61 -5.24
C ALA A 75 10.58 4.58 -5.82
N GLY A 76 9.95 3.41 -5.85
CA GLY A 76 8.51 3.26 -6.09
C GLY A 76 7.69 4.11 -5.11
N ARG A 77 6.43 4.33 -5.42
CA ARG A 77 5.52 5.14 -4.60
C ARG A 77 5.30 4.49 -3.24
N TRP A 78 5.31 5.28 -2.19
CA TRP A 78 4.95 4.79 -0.87
C TRP A 78 3.44 4.57 -0.74
N ILE A 79 3.06 3.37 -0.30
CA ILE A 79 1.67 3.01 -0.06
C ILE A 79 1.17 3.73 1.19
N CYS A 80 -0.01 4.31 1.10
CA CYS A 80 -0.70 5.00 2.20
C CYS A 80 0.11 6.17 2.77
N HIS A 81 0.17 6.28 4.10
CA HIS A 81 0.86 7.31 4.84
C HIS A 81 2.33 6.93 5.10
N PRO A 82 3.29 7.90 5.15
CA PRO A 82 4.72 7.62 5.38
C PRO A 82 5.02 6.85 6.68
N ARG A 83 4.15 6.91 7.67
CA ARG A 83 4.29 6.20 8.96
C ARG A 83 3.69 4.80 8.94
N VAL A 84 2.99 4.40 7.87
CA VAL A 84 2.40 3.06 7.71
C VAL A 84 3.48 2.10 7.21
N THR A 85 4.39 1.72 8.10
CA THR A 85 5.49 0.80 7.82
C THR A 85 5.06 -0.67 7.97
N HIS A 86 5.84 -1.60 7.43
CA HIS A 86 5.60 -3.04 7.63
C HIS A 86 5.54 -3.43 9.11
N ASN A 87 6.43 -2.88 9.93
CA ASN A 87 6.45 -3.18 11.37
C ASN A 87 5.19 -2.69 12.08
N LEU A 88 4.71 -1.49 11.75
CA LEU A 88 3.44 -0.98 12.27
C LEU A 88 2.29 -1.92 11.88
N MET A 89 2.16 -2.27 10.61
CA MET A 89 1.09 -3.16 10.13
C MET A 89 1.12 -4.52 10.82
N ARG A 90 2.32 -5.10 10.98
CA ARG A 90 2.50 -6.36 11.70
C ARG A 90 2.04 -6.27 13.15
N GLN A 91 2.36 -5.16 13.84
CA GLN A 91 1.92 -4.93 15.21
C GLN A 91 0.39 -4.79 15.25
N GLN A 92 -0.20 -3.98 14.38
CA GLN A 92 -1.64 -3.75 14.34
C GLN A 92 -2.44 -5.02 14.06
N VAL A 93 -1.94 -5.92 13.19
CA VAL A 93 -2.56 -7.25 12.97
C VAL A 93 -2.51 -8.10 14.25
N ARG A 94 -1.39 -8.09 14.99
CA ARG A 94 -1.29 -8.80 16.27
C ARG A 94 -2.25 -8.26 17.33
N ASP A 95 -2.52 -6.95 17.29
CA ASP A 95 -3.44 -6.28 18.20
C ASP A 95 -4.92 -6.45 17.80
N GLY A 96 -5.19 -7.28 16.79
CA GLY A 96 -6.55 -7.60 16.31
C GLY A 96 -7.06 -6.73 15.17
N GLY A 97 -6.20 -5.90 14.58
CA GLY A 97 -6.54 -5.12 13.39
C GLY A 97 -6.89 -6.01 12.19
N THR A 98 -7.76 -5.54 11.33
CA THR A 98 -8.29 -6.32 10.21
C THR A 98 -8.57 -5.46 8.99
N PHE A 99 -8.47 -6.07 7.80
CA PHE A 99 -8.94 -5.44 6.57
C PHE A 99 -10.45 -5.54 6.44
N LYS A 100 -11.06 -4.46 5.98
CA LYS A 100 -12.48 -4.40 5.61
C LYS A 100 -12.62 -3.99 4.15
N VAL A 101 -13.49 -4.70 3.44
CA VAL A 101 -13.93 -4.36 2.10
C VAL A 101 -15.34 -3.83 2.20
N THR A 102 -15.58 -2.60 1.77
CA THR A 102 -16.87 -1.93 1.94
C THR A 102 -17.24 -1.15 0.68
N ARG A 103 -18.47 -1.34 0.22
CA ARG A 103 -19.04 -0.50 -0.85
C ARG A 103 -19.54 0.80 -0.25
N ILE A 104 -19.09 1.90 -0.81
CA ILE A 104 -19.52 3.25 -0.42
C ILE A 104 -20.70 3.66 -1.31
N SER A 105 -21.70 4.28 -0.72
CA SER A 105 -22.90 4.76 -1.40
C SER A 105 -23.34 6.12 -0.83
N ASP A 106 -24.39 6.70 -1.40
CA ASP A 106 -25.00 7.92 -0.85
C ASP A 106 -25.67 7.67 0.52
N GLU A 107 -26.11 6.42 0.78
CA GLU A 107 -26.73 6.01 2.05
C GLU A 107 -25.70 5.60 3.11
N PHE A 108 -24.51 5.18 2.70
CA PHE A 108 -23.39 4.81 3.59
C PHE A 108 -22.08 5.41 3.05
N THR A 109 -21.77 6.62 3.53
CA THR A 109 -20.63 7.41 3.06
C THR A 109 -19.30 6.96 3.68
N TYR A 110 -18.20 7.46 3.14
CA TYR A 110 -16.87 7.20 3.71
C TYR A 110 -16.72 7.78 5.12
N GLU A 111 -17.31 8.94 5.39
CA GLU A 111 -17.33 9.55 6.72
C GLU A 111 -18.05 8.64 7.72
N GLN A 112 -19.20 8.08 7.36
CA GLN A 112 -19.92 7.12 8.20
C GLN A 112 -19.13 5.82 8.41
N PHE A 113 -18.37 5.38 7.40
CA PHE A 113 -17.44 4.25 7.56
C PHE A 113 -16.38 4.56 8.61
N ILE A 114 -15.76 5.74 8.56
CA ILE A 114 -14.75 6.20 9.52
C ILE A 114 -15.35 6.37 10.91
N GLU A 115 -16.52 6.99 11.06
CA GLU A 115 -17.22 7.13 12.34
C GLU A 115 -17.49 5.78 13.01
N ARG A 116 -17.90 4.79 12.22
CA ARG A 116 -18.23 3.44 12.71
C ARG A 116 -17.00 2.61 13.08
N ASN A 117 -15.87 2.81 12.42
CA ASN A 117 -14.68 1.96 12.55
C ASN A 117 -13.52 2.66 13.27
N GLY A 118 -13.65 3.96 13.59
CA GLY A 118 -12.62 4.79 14.21
C GLY A 118 -11.87 5.66 13.20
N MET A 119 -11.44 6.82 13.65
CA MET A 119 -10.75 7.85 12.85
C MET A 119 -9.40 7.37 12.29
N ASN A 120 -8.83 6.32 12.86
CA ASN A 120 -7.50 5.83 12.50
C ASN A 120 -7.52 4.73 11.42
N CYS A 121 -8.62 4.54 10.70
CA CYS A 121 -8.67 3.60 9.58
C CYS A 121 -7.68 4.02 8.49
N ILE A 122 -6.93 3.05 7.95
CA ILE A 122 -5.94 3.27 6.89
C ILE A 122 -6.55 2.82 5.57
N LEU A 123 -6.84 3.77 4.68
CA LEU A 123 -7.31 3.45 3.33
C LEU A 123 -6.13 2.93 2.50
N PHE A 124 -6.27 1.75 1.91
CA PHE A 124 -5.27 1.13 1.03
C PHE A 124 -5.64 1.26 -0.44
N PHE A 125 -6.87 0.89 -0.79
CA PHE A 125 -7.31 0.82 -2.17
C PHE A 125 -8.75 1.32 -2.32
N THR A 126 -9.06 1.78 -3.53
CA THR A 126 -10.44 1.85 -4.02
C THR A 126 -10.58 1.10 -5.34
N VAL A 127 -11.73 0.49 -5.55
CA VAL A 127 -12.15 0.01 -6.87
C VAL A 127 -13.32 0.89 -7.29
N ASP A 128 -13.16 1.61 -8.39
CA ASP A 128 -14.20 2.50 -8.89
C ASP A 128 -15.33 1.75 -9.63
N THR A 129 -16.33 2.48 -10.08
CA THR A 129 -17.49 1.91 -10.80
C THR A 129 -17.15 1.31 -12.18
N ASN A 130 -15.95 1.54 -12.69
CA ASN A 130 -15.43 0.97 -13.93
C ASN A 130 -14.45 -0.18 -13.65
N ASP A 131 -14.44 -0.74 -12.45
CA ASP A 131 -13.55 -1.79 -11.98
C ASP A 131 -12.05 -1.41 -12.00
N ASN A 132 -11.71 -0.11 -12.00
CA ASN A 132 -10.34 0.32 -11.88
C ASN A 132 -9.88 0.27 -10.43
N LEU A 133 -8.81 -0.47 -10.18
CA LEU A 133 -8.12 -0.46 -8.89
C LEU A 133 -7.26 0.80 -8.77
N ASN A 134 -7.49 1.60 -7.72
CA ASN A 134 -6.68 2.75 -7.37
C ASN A 134 -5.96 2.49 -6.04
N ILE A 135 -4.68 2.82 -5.97
CA ILE A 135 -3.83 2.57 -4.81
C ILE A 135 -3.59 3.89 -4.09
N ASN A 136 -3.87 3.91 -2.79
CA ASN A 136 -3.57 5.06 -1.95
C ASN A 136 -2.06 5.21 -1.78
N THR A 137 -1.53 6.38 -2.09
CA THR A 137 -0.10 6.67 -1.96
C THR A 137 0.13 8.00 -1.27
N THR A 138 1.30 8.15 -0.68
CA THR A 138 1.70 9.41 -0.03
C THR A 138 1.63 10.61 -0.98
N GLU A 139 2.02 10.42 -2.25
CA GLU A 139 2.05 11.48 -3.26
C GLU A 139 0.66 11.76 -3.86
N ASN A 140 -0.24 10.78 -3.81
CA ASN A 140 -1.57 10.88 -4.41
C ASN A 140 -2.61 10.20 -3.51
N PRO A 141 -3.02 10.87 -2.41
CA PRO A 141 -4.06 10.36 -1.53
C PRO A 141 -5.39 10.20 -2.28
N LEU A 142 -6.05 9.06 -2.06
CA LEU A 142 -7.32 8.74 -2.72
C LEU A 142 -8.46 9.56 -2.14
N LYS A 143 -9.35 10.00 -3.03
CA LYS A 143 -10.65 10.58 -2.69
C LYS A 143 -11.73 9.55 -2.95
N VAL A 144 -12.37 9.09 -1.90
CA VAL A 144 -13.45 8.12 -1.98
C VAL A 144 -14.73 8.79 -2.46
N LYS A 145 -15.46 8.11 -3.34
CA LYS A 145 -16.72 8.58 -3.92
C LYS A 145 -17.82 7.54 -3.72
N ALA A 146 -19.07 7.98 -3.78
CA ALA A 146 -20.20 7.07 -3.86
C ALA A 146 -20.06 6.17 -5.10
N GLY A 147 -20.26 4.87 -4.90
CA GLY A 147 -20.04 3.85 -5.93
C GLY A 147 -18.68 3.15 -5.84
N ASP A 148 -17.69 3.69 -5.11
CA ASP A 148 -16.42 3.02 -4.90
C ASP A 148 -16.55 1.86 -3.91
N THR A 149 -15.78 0.81 -4.13
CA THR A 149 -15.50 -0.21 -3.13
C THR A 149 -14.14 0.09 -2.50
N ILE A 150 -14.11 0.34 -1.21
CA ILE A 150 -12.87 0.60 -0.47
C ILE A 150 -12.30 -0.68 0.13
N VAL A 151 -10.97 -0.74 0.21
CA VAL A 151 -10.23 -1.68 1.06
C VAL A 151 -9.46 -0.86 2.08
N ALA A 152 -9.92 -0.93 3.33
CA ALA A 152 -9.33 -0.18 4.43
C ALA A 152 -8.92 -1.13 5.56
N PHE A 153 -7.84 -0.79 6.24
CA PHE A 153 -7.42 -1.49 7.45
C PHE A 153 -7.95 -0.75 8.67
N VAL A 154 -8.66 -1.48 9.52
CA VAL A 154 -9.12 -1.00 10.83
C VAL A 154 -8.10 -1.44 11.86
N PRO A 155 -7.37 -0.50 12.51
CA PRO A 155 -6.34 -0.83 13.49
C PRO A 155 -6.88 -1.56 14.70
N GLY A 156 -6.05 -2.42 15.31
CA GLY A 156 -6.37 -3.13 16.55
C GLY A 156 -6.03 -2.32 17.80
N SER A 157 -5.18 -1.29 17.66
CA SER A 157 -4.77 -0.37 18.73
C SER A 157 -4.53 1.03 18.16
N GLU A 158 -4.36 2.01 19.03
CA GLU A 158 -4.09 3.39 18.59
C GLU A 158 -2.81 3.51 17.77
N LEU A 159 -2.87 4.28 16.69
CA LEU A 159 -1.71 4.52 15.82
C LEU A 159 -0.78 5.61 16.34
N GLY A 160 -1.27 6.51 17.19
CA GLY A 160 -0.53 7.70 17.64
C GLY A 160 -0.33 8.77 16.55
N PHE A 161 -1.05 8.68 15.44
CA PHE A 161 -1.11 9.66 14.35
C PHE A 161 -2.37 9.44 13.51
N ASP A 162 -2.80 10.46 12.77
CA ASP A 162 -3.89 10.33 11.80
C ASP A 162 -3.33 9.84 10.46
N PRO A 163 -3.68 8.62 10.00
CA PRO A 163 -3.17 8.08 8.74
C PRO A 163 -3.78 8.74 7.48
N ASN A 164 -4.79 9.58 7.64
CA ASN A 164 -5.46 10.28 6.55
C ASN A 164 -4.94 11.72 6.37
N VAL A 165 -4.07 12.19 7.27
CA VAL A 165 -3.47 13.53 7.24
C VAL A 165 -1.97 13.41 7.02
N ILE A 166 -1.50 13.86 5.86
CA ILE A 166 -0.07 14.02 5.59
C ILE A 166 0.32 15.41 6.08
N GLU A 167 1.02 15.46 7.22
CA GLU A 167 1.56 16.72 7.73
C GLU A 167 2.60 17.27 6.73
N GLU A 168 2.30 18.36 6.07
CA GLU A 168 3.27 19.12 5.28
C GLU A 168 4.27 19.78 6.22
N HIS A 169 5.54 19.55 5.97
CA HIS A 169 6.66 20.19 6.69
C HIS A 169 7.64 20.80 5.71
#